data_5057e13d42c0adc1c7e991d094ea8a41
#
_entry.id   5057e13d42c0adc1c7e991d094ea8a41
#
_cell.length_a   1.000
_cell.length_b   1.000
_cell.length_c   1.000
_cell.angle_alpha   90.00
_cell.angle_beta   90.00
_cell.angle_gamma   90.00
#
_symmetry.space_group_name_H-M   'P 1'
#
loop_
_entity.id
_entity.type
_entity.pdbx_description
1 polymer ?
#
loop_
_entity_poly.entity_id
_entity_poly.type
_entity_poly.pdbx_seq_one_letter_code
_entity_poly.pdbx_strand_id
1 'polypeptide(L)'
;MATVSSFRFDFLSNPIWQPGDVHGIRIGPWSFLNGKSLSFTAWPFDLSTATRAIEVVSVQTVTRPWPDIGPPFVPIPDHHVVFVDVKNVGPDPIVIWTLFMGVMAP
;
A
#
# COMPACT_ATOMS: atom_id res chain seq x y z
N MET A 1 -14.86 -17.43 -13.44
CA MET A 1 -14.39 -17.65 -12.07
C MET A 1 -13.43 -16.54 -11.67
N ALA A 2 -13.66 -15.91 -10.54
CA ALA A 2 -12.76 -14.89 -10.04
C ALA A 2 -11.48 -15.53 -9.51
N THR A 3 -10.35 -14.90 -9.79
CA THR A 3 -9.05 -15.32 -9.30
C THR A 3 -8.59 -14.32 -8.24
N VAL A 4 -8.09 -14.81 -7.12
CA VAL A 4 -7.57 -13.97 -6.06
C VAL A 4 -6.07 -14.20 -5.93
N SER A 5 -5.32 -13.12 -5.97
CA SER A 5 -3.88 -13.12 -5.69
C SER A 5 -3.62 -12.29 -4.44
N SER A 6 -2.66 -12.71 -3.63
CA SER A 6 -2.30 -12.02 -2.40
C SER A 6 -0.86 -11.56 -2.46
N PHE A 7 -0.63 -10.34 -2.00
CA PHE A 7 0.70 -9.75 -1.90
C PHE A 7 0.95 -9.31 -0.47
N ARG A 8 2.17 -9.49 -0.03
CA ARG A 8 2.59 -9.10 1.32
C ARG A 8 3.76 -8.15 1.22
N PHE A 9 3.67 -7.02 1.91
CA PHE A 9 4.73 -6.02 1.98
C PHE A 9 5.11 -5.80 3.44
N ASP A 10 6.37 -6.05 3.78
CA ASP A 10 6.89 -5.86 5.13
C ASP A 10 7.65 -4.55 5.22
N PHE A 11 7.39 -3.77 6.25
CA PHE A 11 7.99 -2.46 6.44
C PHE A 11 8.62 -2.33 7.80
N LEU A 12 9.75 -1.63 7.83
CA LEU A 12 10.40 -1.15 9.04
C LEU A 12 10.23 0.37 9.07
N SER A 13 9.56 0.88 10.11
CA SER A 13 9.35 2.31 10.25
C SER A 13 10.57 2.97 10.87
N ASN A 14 11.19 3.90 10.13
CA ASN A 14 12.31 4.71 10.59
C ASN A 14 12.10 6.14 10.09
N PRO A 15 11.79 7.11 10.96
CA PRO A 15 11.65 6.98 12.41
C PRO A 15 10.46 6.13 12.84
N ILE A 16 10.41 5.81 14.12
CA ILE A 16 9.33 5.03 14.72
C ILE A 16 7.99 5.71 14.43
N TRP A 17 7.00 4.91 14.05
CA TRP A 17 5.67 5.38 13.67
C TRP A 17 4.84 5.67 14.92
N GLN A 18 4.68 6.96 15.21
CA GLN A 18 3.99 7.41 16.41
C GLN A 18 2.47 7.30 16.31
N PRO A 19 1.76 7.17 17.43
CA PRO A 19 0.31 7.22 17.43
C PRO A 19 -0.22 8.48 16.75
N GLY A 20 -1.21 8.32 15.88
CA GLY A 20 -1.81 9.42 15.14
C GLY A 20 -1.15 9.75 13.81
N ASP A 21 0.06 9.29 13.58
CA ASP A 21 0.76 9.58 12.33
C ASP A 21 0.23 8.73 11.19
N VAL A 22 0.21 9.34 10.00
CA VAL A 22 -0.24 8.70 8.76
C VAL A 22 0.96 8.48 7.85
N HIS A 23 1.06 7.26 7.31
CA HIS A 23 2.06 6.92 6.31
C HIS A 23 1.40 6.67 4.97
N GLY A 24 1.98 7.22 3.90
CA GLY A 24 1.54 6.97 2.54
C GLY A 24 2.41 5.92 1.87
N ILE A 25 1.79 4.93 1.27
CA ILE A 25 2.45 3.86 0.54
C ILE A 25 2.04 3.94 -0.92
N ARG A 26 3.02 3.84 -1.82
CA ARG A 26 2.77 3.75 -3.25
C ARG A 26 3.06 2.32 -3.71
N ILE A 27 2.09 1.72 -4.39
CA ILE A 27 2.21 0.39 -4.97
C ILE A 27 2.13 0.52 -6.49
N GLY A 28 3.12 0.02 -7.17
CA GLY A 28 3.24 0.14 -8.62
C GLY A 28 4.23 1.24 -9.01
N PRO A 29 4.27 1.52 -10.32
CA PRO A 29 3.25 1.22 -11.35
C PRO A 29 3.27 -0.25 -11.80
N TRP A 30 2.10 -0.86 -11.84
CA TRP A 30 1.94 -2.22 -12.34
C TRP A 30 0.73 -2.31 -13.26
N SER A 31 0.95 -2.76 -14.48
CA SER A 31 -0.11 -2.83 -15.48
C SER A 31 -1.20 -3.86 -15.13
N PHE A 32 -0.85 -4.92 -14.39
CA PHE A 32 -1.83 -5.94 -14.03
C PHE A 32 -2.89 -5.45 -13.04
N LEU A 33 -2.70 -4.31 -12.41
CA LEU A 33 -3.68 -3.77 -11.46
C LEU A 33 -4.91 -3.20 -12.15
N ASN A 34 -4.85 -3.00 -13.47
CA ASN A 34 -5.94 -2.38 -14.22
C ASN A 34 -7.24 -3.17 -14.08
N GLY A 35 -8.28 -2.49 -13.64
CA GLY A 35 -9.62 -3.08 -13.54
C GLY A 35 -9.76 -4.13 -12.44
N LYS A 36 -8.78 -4.29 -11.57
CA LYS A 36 -8.85 -5.26 -10.48
C LYS A 36 -9.55 -4.67 -9.26
N SER A 37 -10.22 -5.53 -8.53
CA SER A 37 -10.72 -5.19 -7.21
C SER A 37 -9.61 -5.41 -6.19
N LEU A 38 -9.32 -4.40 -5.39
CA LEU A 38 -8.22 -4.42 -4.43
C LEU A 38 -8.76 -4.35 -3.01
N SER A 39 -8.15 -5.12 -2.12
CA SER A 39 -8.43 -5.04 -0.69
C SER A 39 -7.11 -4.91 0.07
N PHE A 40 -7.14 -4.16 1.18
CA PHE A 40 -5.95 -3.89 1.96
C PHE A 40 -6.22 -4.15 3.43
N THR A 41 -5.26 -4.81 4.07
CA THR A 41 -5.25 -5.03 5.52
C THR A 41 -3.83 -4.79 6.01
N ALA A 42 -3.69 -4.05 7.08
CA ALA A 42 -2.38 -3.78 7.67
C ALA A 42 -2.34 -4.33 9.09
N TRP A 43 -1.22 -4.97 9.44
CA TRP A 43 -1.02 -5.57 10.76
C TRP A 43 0.28 -5.06 11.36
N PRO A 44 0.24 -4.54 12.60
CA PRO A 44 1.46 -4.31 13.34
C PRO A 44 2.07 -5.64 13.74
N PHE A 45 3.37 -5.77 13.59
CA PHE A 45 4.07 -6.98 13.99
C PHE A 45 4.89 -6.69 15.24
N ASP A 46 4.56 -7.36 16.32
CA ASP A 46 5.25 -7.18 17.58
C ASP A 46 5.01 -8.36 18.51
N LEU A 47 6.09 -8.75 19.18
CA LEU A 47 6.06 -9.83 20.16
C LEU A 47 5.91 -9.32 21.60
N SER A 48 5.75 -8.02 21.80
CA SER A 48 5.61 -7.41 23.11
C SER A 48 4.15 -7.40 23.57
N THR A 49 3.94 -6.95 24.81
CA THR A 49 2.61 -6.79 25.38
C THR A 49 1.95 -5.44 25.02
N ALA A 50 2.59 -4.65 24.20
CA ALA A 50 2.07 -3.36 23.79
C ALA A 50 0.83 -3.48 22.91
N THR A 51 -0.04 -2.49 22.98
CA THR A 51 -1.23 -2.44 22.14
C THR A 51 -0.96 -1.57 20.91
N ARG A 52 -0.95 -2.21 19.76
CA ARG A 52 -0.72 -1.53 18.48
C ARG A 52 -1.89 -1.80 17.55
N ALA A 53 -2.26 -0.79 16.77
CA ALA A 53 -3.34 -0.91 15.82
C ALA A 53 -3.09 -0.03 14.62
N ILE A 54 -3.39 -0.54 13.43
CA ILE A 54 -3.26 0.18 12.16
C ILE A 54 -4.61 0.21 11.48
N GLU A 55 -4.97 1.38 10.95
CA GLU A 55 -6.15 1.55 10.13
C GLU A 55 -5.72 1.96 8.72
N VAL A 56 -6.29 1.31 7.72
CA VAL A 56 -6.18 1.77 6.33
C VAL A 56 -7.21 2.89 6.16
N VAL A 57 -6.75 4.12 6.03
CA VAL A 57 -7.65 5.29 6.04
C VAL A 57 -8.07 5.72 4.65
N SER A 58 -7.26 5.45 3.63
CA SER A 58 -7.66 5.73 2.25
C SER A 58 -6.93 4.83 1.28
N VAL A 59 -7.60 4.55 0.16
CA VAL A 59 -7.03 3.85 -0.99
C VAL A 59 -7.42 4.64 -2.23
N GLN A 60 -6.42 5.01 -3.02
CA GLN A 60 -6.64 5.73 -4.26
C GLN A 60 -5.96 4.98 -5.39
N THR A 61 -6.71 4.67 -6.44
CA THR A 61 -6.17 4.09 -7.66
C THR A 61 -6.01 5.18 -8.70
N VAL A 62 -4.86 5.18 -9.38
CA VAL A 62 -4.54 6.20 -10.37
C VAL A 62 -4.06 5.51 -11.64
N THR A 63 -4.63 5.89 -12.78
CA THR A 63 -4.15 5.51 -14.09
C THR A 63 -3.59 6.75 -14.77
N ARG A 64 -2.34 6.69 -15.18
CA ARG A 64 -1.69 7.84 -15.81
C ARG A 64 -0.63 7.39 -16.82
N PRO A 65 -0.32 8.22 -17.82
CA PRO A 65 0.81 7.94 -18.69
C PRO A 65 2.10 7.87 -17.89
N TRP A 66 2.94 6.93 -18.23
CA TRP A 66 4.24 6.75 -17.60
C TRP A 66 5.32 6.64 -18.68
N PRO A 67 6.47 7.17 -18.44
CA PRO A 67 6.86 8.12 -17.40
C PRO A 67 6.84 9.55 -17.94
N ASP A 68 6.71 10.50 -17.04
CA ASP A 68 6.98 11.88 -17.33
C ASP A 68 8.49 12.12 -17.34
N ILE A 69 9.22 11.35 -18.13
CA ILE A 69 10.65 11.52 -18.22
C ILE A 69 11.06 12.00 -19.59
N GLY A 70 12.08 12.83 -19.57
CA GLY A 70 12.63 13.54 -20.69
C GLY A 70 12.96 12.72 -21.95
N PRO A 71 13.31 13.44 -23.03
CA PRO A 71 13.52 12.82 -24.35
C PRO A 71 14.70 11.86 -24.39
N PRO A 72 14.69 10.86 -25.32
CA PRO A 72 13.62 10.57 -26.25
C PRO A 72 12.51 9.80 -25.58
N PHE A 73 11.29 10.25 -25.79
CA PHE A 73 10.16 9.57 -25.19
C PHE A 73 9.60 8.55 -26.12
N VAL A 74 9.60 7.33 -25.67
CA VAL A 74 8.71 6.33 -26.21
C VAL A 74 7.49 6.36 -25.30
N PRO A 75 6.30 6.68 -25.82
CA PRO A 75 5.11 6.60 -25.00
C PRO A 75 4.96 5.17 -24.45
N ILE A 76 5.03 5.06 -23.14
CA ILE A 76 4.75 3.80 -22.47
C ILE A 76 3.26 3.77 -22.14
N PRO A 77 2.58 2.63 -22.30
CA PRO A 77 1.17 2.53 -21.96
C PRO A 77 0.86 3.00 -20.55
N ASP A 78 -0.37 3.38 -20.31
CA ASP A 78 -0.82 3.85 -19.01
C ASP A 78 -0.39 2.91 -17.89
N HIS A 79 0.09 3.50 -16.82
CA HIS A 79 0.46 2.78 -15.62
C HIS A 79 -0.61 2.93 -14.56
N HIS A 80 -0.80 1.86 -13.80
CA HIS A 80 -1.77 1.81 -12.73
C HIS A 80 -1.02 1.80 -11.40
N VAL A 81 -1.31 2.80 -10.58
CA VAL A 81 -0.64 3.03 -9.30
C VAL A 81 -1.70 3.08 -8.21
N VAL A 82 -1.38 2.51 -7.08
CA VAL A 82 -2.24 2.56 -5.90
C VAL A 82 -1.53 3.32 -4.80
N PHE A 83 -2.22 4.30 -4.23
CA PHE A 83 -1.77 5.03 -3.05
C PHE A 83 -2.61 4.60 -1.87
N VAL A 84 -1.95 4.13 -0.82
CA VAL A 84 -2.60 3.67 0.39
C VAL A 84 -2.10 4.50 1.56
N ASP A 85 -3.01 5.11 2.28
CA ASP A 85 -2.68 5.81 3.52
C ASP A 85 -3.07 4.95 4.71
N VAL A 86 -2.12 4.76 5.62
CA VAL A 86 -2.31 3.97 6.83
C VAL A 86 -2.00 4.83 8.04
N LYS A 87 -2.76 4.63 9.12
CA LYS A 87 -2.63 5.41 10.34
C LYS A 87 -2.40 4.51 11.53
N ASN A 88 -1.47 4.90 12.41
CA ASN A 88 -1.33 4.28 13.70
C ASN A 88 -2.44 4.80 14.60
N VAL A 89 -3.42 3.96 14.89
CA VAL A 89 -4.59 4.32 15.72
C VAL A 89 -4.51 3.71 17.12
N GLY A 90 -3.45 2.98 17.42
CA GLY A 90 -3.22 2.44 18.75
C GLY A 90 -2.50 3.42 19.66
N PRO A 91 -2.41 3.12 20.96
CA PRO A 91 -1.70 3.97 21.90
C PRO A 91 -0.18 3.86 21.84
N ASP A 92 0.35 2.79 21.24
CA ASP A 92 1.78 2.51 21.24
C ASP A 92 2.42 2.73 19.87
N PRO A 93 3.72 3.12 19.84
CA PRO A 93 4.47 3.28 18.60
C PRO A 93 4.63 1.96 17.85
N ILE A 94 4.78 2.05 16.52
CA ILE A 94 4.96 0.91 15.64
C ILE A 94 6.33 0.98 14.99
N VAL A 95 7.05 -0.14 14.97
CA VAL A 95 8.35 -0.25 14.31
C VAL A 95 8.27 -1.14 13.09
N ILE A 96 7.68 -2.31 13.22
CA ILE A 96 7.56 -3.29 12.15
C ILE A 96 6.08 -3.53 11.87
N TRP A 97 5.72 -3.56 10.59
CA TRP A 97 4.35 -3.79 10.19
C TRP A 97 4.28 -4.39 8.79
N THR A 98 3.13 -4.97 8.47
CA THR A 98 2.90 -5.64 7.20
C THR A 98 1.63 -5.11 6.57
N LEU A 99 1.68 -4.85 5.27
CA LEU A 99 0.52 -4.53 4.46
C LEU A 99 0.21 -5.74 3.58
N PHE A 100 -1.04 -6.19 3.63
CA PHE A 100 -1.55 -7.23 2.74
C PHE A 100 -2.44 -6.59 1.68
N MET A 101 -2.20 -6.96 0.44
CA MET A 101 -3.02 -6.53 -0.69
C MET A 101 -3.64 -7.76 -1.34
N GLY A 102 -4.97 -7.81 -1.36
CA GLY A 102 -5.70 -8.79 -2.13
C GLY A 102 -6.06 -8.20 -3.49
N VAL A 103 -5.83 -8.96 -4.55
CA VAL A 103 -6.17 -8.56 -5.92
C VAL A 103 -7.13 -9.59 -6.47
N MET A 104 -8.33 -9.12 -6.82
CA MET A 104 -9.37 -10.00 -7.37
C MET A 104 -9.64 -9.62 -8.83
N ALA A 105 -9.48 -10.59 -9.71
CA ALA A 105 -9.87 -10.44 -11.10
C ALA A 105 -11.39 -10.53 -11.23
N PRO A 106 -11.98 -9.74 -12.15
CA PRO A 106 -13.42 -9.82 -12.42
C PRO A 106 -13.84 -11.18 -12.98
#